data_4f48baf1ddd8df282026a7c4fff2cc6e
#
_entry.id   4f48baf1ddd8df282026a7c4fff2cc6e
#
_cell.length_a   1.000
_cell.length_b   1.000
_cell.length_c   1.000
_cell.angle_alpha   90.00
_cell.angle_beta   90.00
_cell.angle_gamma   90.00
#
_symmetry.space_group_name_H-M   'P 1'
#
loop_
_entity.id
_entity.type
_entity.pdbx_description
1 polymer ?
#
loop_
_entity_poly.entity_id
_entity_poly.type
_entity_poly.pdbx_seq_one_letter_code
_entity_poly.pdbx_strand_id
1 'polypeptide(L)'
;LKIWSPHDRVTLEESPIPLTPEQEAEIAHQRATPRQTLRAVSEGMEAHLYTAHPVLDHGFVRVIDYMGDDAAIVQAARVSYGAGTRHVSNDEGLIRYLMRHWHSTPFEMCEVKLHVKLPVFVARQWIRHRTANVNEYSARYSILDREFYIPDPSALAAQSTVNNQG
;
A
#
# COMPACT_ATOMS: atom_id res chain seq x y z
N LEU A 1 -10.82 -1.89 11.96
CA LEU A 1 -9.51 -2.23 11.39
C LEU A 1 -9.40 -3.76 11.36
N LYS A 2 -9.73 -4.39 10.24
CA LYS A 2 -9.48 -5.82 10.07
C LYS A 2 -7.97 -5.97 9.84
N ILE A 3 -7.28 -6.53 10.80
CA ILE A 3 -5.88 -6.94 10.64
C ILE A 3 -5.89 -8.12 9.67
N TRP A 4 -5.29 -7.92 8.53
CA TRP A 4 -5.18 -8.90 7.46
C TRP A 4 -4.41 -10.13 7.96
N SER A 5 -5.00 -11.32 7.83
CA SER A 5 -4.32 -12.58 8.11
C SER A 5 -3.54 -13.01 6.86
N PRO A 6 -2.27 -13.46 6.97
CA PRO A 6 -1.49 -13.95 5.84
C PRO A 6 -2.07 -15.18 5.14
N HIS A 7 -3.15 -15.75 5.68
CA HIS A 7 -3.82 -16.94 5.13
C HIS A 7 -5.08 -16.61 4.32
N ASP A 8 -5.55 -15.37 4.33
CA ASP A 8 -6.64 -14.94 3.46
C ASP A 8 -6.06 -14.73 2.06
N ARG A 9 -6.03 -15.79 1.24
CA ARG A 9 -5.83 -15.63 -0.20
C ARG A 9 -7.00 -14.79 -0.70
N VAL A 10 -6.72 -13.53 -1.03
CA VAL A 10 -7.62 -12.74 -1.85
C VAL A 10 -7.71 -13.45 -3.19
N THR A 11 -8.77 -14.21 -3.39
CA THR A 11 -9.17 -14.61 -4.74
C THR A 11 -9.46 -13.29 -5.46
N LEU A 12 -8.68 -12.99 -6.49
CA LEU A 12 -8.90 -11.86 -7.39
C LEU A 12 -10.17 -12.14 -8.20
N GLU A 13 -11.33 -12.11 -7.55
CA GLU A 13 -12.58 -11.94 -8.25
C GLU A 13 -12.61 -10.52 -8.80
N GLU A 14 -13.12 -10.38 -10.01
CA GLU A 14 -13.15 -9.17 -10.84
C GLU A 14 -13.36 -7.90 -10.01
N SER A 15 -12.49 -6.92 -10.21
CA SER A 15 -12.58 -5.61 -9.55
C SER A 15 -14.00 -5.04 -9.76
N PRO A 16 -14.79 -4.84 -8.70
CA PRO A 16 -16.16 -4.34 -8.84
C PRO A 16 -16.23 -2.88 -9.29
N ILE A 17 -15.08 -2.21 -9.44
CA ILE A 17 -15.02 -0.85 -9.96
C ILE A 17 -14.81 -0.95 -11.47
N PRO A 18 -15.83 -0.64 -12.28
CA PRO A 18 -15.66 -0.63 -13.72
C PRO A 18 -14.67 0.49 -14.09
N LEU A 19 -13.51 0.07 -14.55
CA LEU A 19 -12.57 0.99 -15.19
C LEU A 19 -13.17 1.44 -16.52
N THR A 20 -12.90 2.69 -16.93
CA THR A 20 -13.29 3.09 -18.27
C THR A 20 -12.44 2.33 -19.29
N PRO A 21 -12.93 2.13 -20.53
CA PRO A 21 -12.15 1.47 -21.59
C PRO A 21 -10.78 2.13 -21.83
N GLU A 22 -10.68 3.44 -21.67
CA GLU A 22 -9.43 4.19 -21.81
C GLU A 22 -8.46 3.84 -20.67
N GLN A 23 -8.95 3.72 -19.44
CA GLN A 23 -8.14 3.33 -18.28
C GLN A 23 -7.66 1.88 -18.40
N GLU A 24 -8.51 0.98 -18.88
CA GLU A 24 -8.13 -0.41 -19.16
C GLU A 24 -7.07 -0.49 -20.26
N ALA A 25 -7.23 0.28 -21.33
CA ALA A 25 -6.26 0.34 -22.42
C ALA A 25 -4.91 0.91 -21.95
N GLU A 26 -4.90 1.94 -21.11
CA GLU A 26 -3.68 2.50 -20.53
C GLU A 26 -2.97 1.48 -19.64
N ILE A 27 -3.69 0.79 -18.76
CA ILE A 27 -3.14 -0.26 -17.90
C ILE A 27 -2.56 -1.40 -18.75
N ALA A 28 -3.31 -1.86 -19.77
CA ALA A 28 -2.86 -2.90 -20.67
C ALA A 28 -1.59 -2.48 -21.43
N HIS A 29 -1.52 -1.22 -21.90
CA HIS A 29 -0.34 -0.67 -22.54
C HIS A 29 0.87 -0.63 -21.62
N GLN A 30 0.71 -0.17 -20.37
CA GLN A 30 1.79 -0.12 -19.39
C GLN A 30 2.32 -1.52 -19.04
N ARG A 31 1.44 -2.52 -18.96
CA ARG A 31 1.81 -3.92 -18.68
C ARG A 31 2.38 -4.67 -19.87
N ALA A 32 1.98 -4.30 -21.09
CA ALA A 32 2.40 -4.99 -22.32
C ALA A 32 3.84 -4.70 -22.74
N THR A 33 4.49 -3.70 -22.15
CA THR A 33 5.85 -3.29 -22.51
C THR A 33 6.81 -3.50 -21.34
N PRO A 34 7.13 -4.75 -20.98
CA PRO A 34 8.09 -5.02 -19.92
C PRO A 34 9.47 -4.49 -20.32
N ARG A 35 10.16 -3.88 -19.39
CA ARG A 35 11.54 -3.43 -19.56
C ARG A 35 12.45 -4.19 -18.60
N GLN A 36 13.60 -4.59 -19.07
CA GLN A 36 14.62 -5.13 -18.18
C GLN A 36 15.09 -4.05 -17.22
N THR A 37 15.22 -4.42 -15.96
CA THR A 37 15.73 -3.55 -14.90
C THR A 37 16.76 -4.31 -14.06
N LEU A 38 17.73 -3.58 -13.49
CA LEU A 38 18.70 -4.12 -12.53
C LEU A 38 18.28 -3.87 -11.07
N ARG A 39 17.09 -3.30 -10.85
CA ARG A 39 16.56 -3.10 -9.49
C ARG A 39 16.09 -4.43 -8.89
N ALA A 40 15.99 -4.48 -7.56
CA ALA A 40 15.31 -5.57 -6.87
C ALA A 40 13.85 -5.68 -7.32
N VAL A 41 13.38 -6.91 -7.44
CA VAL A 41 12.01 -7.23 -7.89
C VAL A 41 11.34 -8.09 -6.83
N SER A 42 10.17 -7.65 -6.36
CA SER A 42 9.27 -8.42 -5.52
C SER A 42 8.15 -9.01 -6.37
N GLU A 43 8.11 -10.34 -6.49
CA GLU A 43 7.10 -11.03 -7.30
C GLU A 43 5.67 -10.70 -6.84
N GLY A 44 5.46 -10.56 -5.52
CA GLY A 44 4.17 -10.16 -4.97
C GLY A 44 3.77 -8.75 -5.39
N MET A 45 4.70 -7.80 -5.43
CA MET A 45 4.42 -6.44 -5.89
C MET A 45 4.17 -6.39 -7.39
N GLU A 46 4.97 -7.10 -8.19
CA GLU A 46 4.77 -7.19 -9.65
C GLU A 46 3.39 -7.74 -10.01
N ALA A 47 2.90 -8.73 -9.26
CA ALA A 47 1.57 -9.30 -9.48
C ALA A 47 0.44 -8.29 -9.25
N HIS A 48 0.66 -7.28 -8.40
CA HIS A 48 -0.33 -6.26 -8.03
C HIS A 48 -0.13 -4.91 -8.71
N LEU A 49 0.94 -4.72 -9.50
CA LEU A 49 1.16 -3.47 -10.21
C LEU A 49 -0.03 -3.13 -11.11
N TYR A 50 -0.49 -1.89 -11.02
CA TYR A 50 -1.59 -1.30 -11.78
C TYR A 50 -2.96 -1.93 -11.55
N THR A 51 -3.08 -2.94 -10.70
CA THR A 51 -4.37 -3.55 -10.36
C THR A 51 -5.08 -2.72 -9.30
N ALA A 52 -6.29 -2.26 -9.58
CA ALA A 52 -7.11 -1.57 -8.60
C ALA A 52 -7.76 -2.58 -7.65
N HIS A 53 -7.42 -2.49 -6.37
CA HIS A 53 -8.04 -3.28 -5.31
C HIS A 53 -9.18 -2.46 -4.70
N PRO A 54 -10.44 -2.88 -4.84
CA PRO A 54 -11.57 -2.11 -4.36
C PRO A 54 -11.59 -2.03 -2.83
N VAL A 55 -12.05 -0.90 -2.33
CA VAL A 55 -12.24 -0.65 -0.90
C VAL A 55 -13.61 -0.05 -0.70
N LEU A 56 -14.48 -0.76 -0.02
CA LEU A 56 -15.89 -0.39 0.17
C LEU A 56 -16.63 -0.24 -1.17
N ASP A 57 -17.39 0.85 -1.34
CA ASP A 57 -18.25 1.09 -2.51
C ASP A 57 -17.53 1.74 -3.70
N HIS A 58 -16.86 2.86 -3.50
CA HIS A 58 -16.25 3.68 -4.55
C HIS A 58 -14.73 3.85 -4.40
N GLY A 59 -14.16 3.33 -3.32
CA GLY A 59 -12.74 3.43 -3.04
C GLY A 59 -11.90 2.36 -3.72
N PHE A 60 -10.63 2.64 -3.89
CA PHE A 60 -9.65 1.63 -4.29
C PHE A 60 -8.24 1.98 -3.81
N VAL A 61 -7.39 0.96 -3.78
CA VAL A 61 -5.93 1.09 -3.64
C VAL A 61 -5.29 0.40 -4.83
N ARG A 62 -4.33 1.07 -5.46
CA ARG A 62 -3.58 0.53 -6.60
C ARG A 62 -2.10 0.79 -6.40
N VAL A 63 -1.27 -0.23 -6.56
CA VAL A 63 0.19 -0.09 -6.57
C VAL A 63 0.62 0.47 -7.93
N ILE A 64 1.36 1.58 -7.92
CA ILE A 64 1.88 2.21 -9.14
C ILE A 64 3.36 1.90 -9.33
N ASP A 65 4.12 1.88 -8.24
CA ASP A 65 5.56 1.63 -8.26
C ASP A 65 6.02 1.22 -6.86
N TYR A 66 7.20 0.64 -6.77
CA TYR A 66 7.81 0.28 -5.49
C TYR A 66 9.34 0.28 -5.60
N MET A 67 10.00 0.40 -4.47
CA MET A 67 11.45 0.28 -4.35
C MET A 67 11.80 -0.67 -3.20
N GLY A 68 12.64 -1.65 -3.48
CA GLY A 68 13.13 -2.61 -2.49
C GLY A 68 12.27 -3.88 -2.39
N ASP A 69 12.77 -4.78 -1.58
CA ASP A 69 12.18 -6.09 -1.24
C ASP A 69 12.64 -6.50 0.16
N ASP A 70 12.29 -7.69 0.60
CA ASP A 70 12.73 -8.23 1.90
C ASP A 70 14.25 -8.30 2.03
N ALA A 71 14.96 -8.58 0.93
CA ALA A 71 16.43 -8.63 0.93
C ALA A 71 17.02 -7.23 1.15
N ALA A 72 16.39 -6.17 0.67
CA ALA A 72 16.81 -4.79 0.92
C ALA A 72 16.71 -4.41 2.40
N ILE A 73 15.66 -4.86 3.10
CA ILE A 73 15.51 -4.67 4.55
C ILE A 73 16.64 -5.36 5.31
N VAL A 74 16.90 -6.61 4.96
CA VAL A 74 17.97 -7.41 5.58
C VAL A 74 19.33 -6.78 5.33
N GLN A 75 19.59 -6.32 4.11
CA GLN A 75 20.83 -5.66 3.73
C GLN A 75 21.02 -4.37 4.53
N ALA A 76 19.98 -3.54 4.62
CA ALA A 76 20.00 -2.31 5.41
C ALA A 76 20.29 -2.58 6.89
N ALA A 77 19.65 -3.58 7.48
CA ALA A 77 19.91 -3.97 8.86
C ALA A 77 21.35 -4.42 9.09
N ARG A 78 21.96 -5.09 8.09
CA ARG A 78 23.33 -5.63 8.17
C ARG A 78 24.43 -4.61 7.86
N VAL A 79 24.11 -3.44 7.35
CA VAL A 79 25.10 -2.37 7.08
C VAL A 79 25.89 -1.99 8.34
N SER A 80 25.28 -2.05 9.51
CA SER A 80 25.94 -1.76 10.79
C SER A 80 26.90 -2.86 11.25
N TYR A 81 26.92 -4.00 10.59
CA TYR A 81 27.80 -5.11 10.93
C TYR A 81 28.99 -5.13 9.97
N GLY A 82 30.19 -4.92 10.47
CA GLY A 82 31.41 -4.97 9.69
C GLY A 82 31.71 -6.34 9.08
N ALA A 83 32.75 -6.40 8.22
CA ALA A 83 33.24 -7.64 7.64
C ALA A 83 33.54 -8.67 8.76
N GLY A 84 32.84 -9.78 8.79
CA GLY A 84 33.00 -10.82 9.81
C GLY A 84 31.72 -11.15 10.61
N THR A 85 30.63 -10.43 10.40
CA THR A 85 29.37 -10.76 11.04
C THR A 85 28.77 -12.02 10.42
N ARG A 86 28.41 -12.94 11.29
CA ARG A 86 27.83 -14.24 10.92
C ARG A 86 26.63 -14.05 10.00
N HIS A 87 26.63 -14.66 8.84
CA HIS A 87 25.46 -14.83 8.03
C HIS A 87 24.40 -15.57 8.86
N VAL A 88 23.37 -14.85 9.29
CA VAL A 88 22.18 -15.48 9.87
C VAL A 88 21.41 -16.05 8.69
N SER A 89 21.28 -17.35 8.62
CA SER A 89 20.62 -18.06 7.52
C SER A 89 19.11 -17.89 7.48
N ASN A 90 18.54 -17.04 8.32
CA ASN A 90 17.10 -16.81 8.43
C ASN A 90 16.77 -15.32 8.33
N ASP A 91 16.65 -14.84 7.11
CA ASP A 91 16.30 -13.45 6.81
C ASP A 91 14.88 -13.08 7.30
N GLU A 92 13.93 -14.00 7.17
CA GLU A 92 12.57 -13.83 7.70
C GLU A 92 12.57 -13.66 9.22
N GLY A 93 13.36 -14.44 9.93
CA GLY A 93 13.52 -14.31 11.38
C GLY A 93 14.09 -12.96 11.79
N LEU A 94 15.03 -12.42 11.02
CA LEU A 94 15.58 -11.08 11.24
C LEU A 94 14.52 -10.01 11.02
N ILE A 95 13.77 -10.05 9.92
CA ILE A 95 12.69 -9.09 9.63
C ILE A 95 11.66 -9.09 10.75
N ARG A 96 11.21 -10.27 11.18
CA ARG A 96 10.28 -10.41 12.29
C ARG A 96 10.84 -9.88 13.61
N TYR A 97 12.12 -10.06 13.87
CA TYR A 97 12.80 -9.50 15.03
C TYR A 97 12.80 -7.97 15.00
N LEU A 98 13.20 -7.38 13.86
CA LEU A 98 13.23 -5.94 13.66
C LEU A 98 11.83 -5.32 13.86
N MET A 99 10.79 -5.93 13.31
CA MET A 99 9.39 -5.50 13.48
C MET A 99 8.96 -5.53 14.95
N ARG A 100 9.25 -6.63 15.63
CA ARG A 100 8.86 -6.81 17.04
C ARG A 100 9.52 -5.80 17.96
N HIS A 101 10.74 -5.41 17.66
CA HIS A 101 11.54 -4.50 18.46
C HIS A 101 11.52 -3.05 17.98
N TRP A 102 10.63 -2.72 17.02
CA TRP A 102 10.44 -1.35 16.50
C TRP A 102 11.70 -0.76 15.87
N HIS A 103 12.54 -1.56 15.27
CA HIS A 103 13.67 -1.12 14.47
C HIS A 103 13.16 -0.70 13.09
N SER A 104 12.67 0.54 12.95
CA SER A 104 11.97 1.01 11.73
C SER A 104 12.91 1.31 10.57
N THR A 105 14.10 1.85 10.83
CA THR A 105 15.00 2.36 9.79
C THR A 105 15.30 1.39 8.64
N PRO A 106 15.52 0.07 8.86
CA PRO A 106 15.71 -0.87 7.75
C PRO A 106 14.51 -0.96 6.80
N PHE A 107 13.28 -0.79 7.34
CA PHE A 107 12.06 -0.81 6.53
C PHE A 107 11.88 0.48 5.73
N GLU A 108 12.43 1.60 6.20
CA GLU A 108 12.40 2.88 5.51
C GLU A 108 13.27 2.91 4.24
N MET A 109 14.07 1.85 4.01
CA MET A 109 14.80 1.64 2.77
C MET A 109 13.93 1.04 1.65
N CYS A 110 12.66 0.75 1.94
CA CYS A 110 11.69 0.29 0.98
C CYS A 110 10.55 1.31 0.88
N GLU A 111 10.09 1.57 -0.34
CA GLU A 111 8.99 2.51 -0.61
C GLU A 111 7.93 1.86 -1.49
N VAL A 112 6.69 2.28 -1.31
CA VAL A 112 5.58 1.89 -2.19
C VAL A 112 4.84 3.14 -2.63
N LYS A 113 4.67 3.31 -3.94
CA LYS A 113 3.84 4.36 -4.52
C LYS A 113 2.44 3.84 -4.77
N LEU A 114 1.47 4.45 -4.12
CA LEU A 114 0.07 4.08 -4.22
C LEU A 114 -0.74 5.17 -4.91
N HIS A 115 -1.69 4.74 -5.75
CA HIS A 115 -2.81 5.55 -6.16
C HIS A 115 -4.02 5.11 -5.34
N VAL A 116 -4.63 6.06 -4.63
CA VAL A 116 -5.71 5.75 -3.70
C VAL A 116 -6.89 6.67 -3.98
N LYS A 117 -8.07 6.08 -4.09
CA LYS A 117 -9.35 6.79 -4.07
C LYS A 117 -10.02 6.55 -2.73
N LEU A 118 -10.31 7.63 -2.02
CA LEU A 118 -10.86 7.55 -0.65
C LEU A 118 -11.68 8.80 -0.33
N PRO A 119 -12.60 8.71 0.66
CA PRO A 119 -13.35 9.88 1.13
C PRO A 119 -12.43 10.98 1.68
N VAL A 120 -12.81 12.24 1.49
CA VAL A 120 -12.01 13.40 1.90
C VAL A 120 -11.70 13.40 3.41
N PHE A 121 -12.62 12.95 4.25
CA PHE A 121 -12.39 12.91 5.69
C PHE A 121 -11.34 11.84 6.08
N VAL A 122 -11.25 10.73 5.36
CA VAL A 122 -10.17 9.75 5.55
C VAL A 122 -8.84 10.33 5.07
N ALA A 123 -8.81 10.97 3.90
CA ALA A 123 -7.63 11.64 3.37
C ALA A 123 -7.06 12.66 4.35
N ARG A 124 -7.93 13.47 4.97
CA ARG A 124 -7.53 14.49 5.97
C ARG A 124 -6.88 13.89 7.21
N GLN A 125 -7.25 12.69 7.60
CA GLN A 125 -6.57 11.96 8.68
C GLN A 125 -5.25 11.35 8.20
N TRP A 126 -5.24 10.76 7.02
CA TRP A 126 -4.06 10.07 6.50
C TRP A 126 -2.88 11.02 6.25
N ILE A 127 -3.09 12.18 5.65
CA ILE A 127 -2.02 13.15 5.37
C ILE A 127 -1.35 13.72 6.63
N ARG A 128 -1.89 13.46 7.82
CA ARG A 128 -1.23 13.81 9.09
C ARG A 128 -0.05 12.88 9.40
N HIS A 129 0.05 11.74 8.76
CA HIS A 129 1.23 10.87 8.80
C HIS A 129 2.28 11.39 7.81
N ARG A 130 3.18 12.24 8.31
CA ARG A 130 4.07 13.10 7.51
C ARG A 130 5.28 12.39 6.90
N THR A 131 5.42 11.09 7.09
CA THR A 131 6.50 10.30 6.49
C THR A 131 6.26 10.00 5.01
N ALA A 132 5.01 10.14 4.54
CA ALA A 132 4.65 9.93 3.15
C ALA A 132 4.72 11.22 2.33
N ASN A 133 5.19 11.11 1.08
CA ASN A 133 5.01 12.14 0.07
C ASN A 133 3.60 12.02 -0.51
N VAL A 134 2.86 13.12 -0.59
CA VAL A 134 1.46 13.11 -1.02
C VAL A 134 1.26 14.10 -2.16
N ASN A 135 0.55 13.65 -3.20
CA ASN A 135 0.02 14.51 -4.24
C ASN A 135 -1.49 14.25 -4.35
N GLU A 136 -2.29 15.30 -4.24
CA GLU A 136 -3.74 15.21 -4.26
C GLU A 136 -4.32 15.74 -5.58
N TYR A 137 -5.42 15.14 -6.00
CA TYR A 137 -6.24 15.64 -7.11
C TYR A 137 -6.83 17.01 -6.76
N SER A 138 -6.63 17.98 -7.65
CA SER A 138 -7.03 19.36 -7.36
C SER A 138 -8.39 19.70 -7.93
N ALA A 139 -9.35 19.98 -7.05
CA ALA A 139 -10.67 20.49 -7.43
C ALA A 139 -10.64 21.90 -8.07
N ARG A 140 -9.50 22.60 -8.05
CA ARG A 140 -9.34 23.90 -8.73
C ARG A 140 -9.15 23.76 -10.24
N TYR A 141 -8.68 22.61 -10.70
CA TYR A 141 -8.34 22.37 -12.09
C TYR A 141 -9.22 21.31 -12.76
N SER A 142 -9.94 20.54 -11.98
CA SER A 142 -10.75 19.43 -12.48
C SER A 142 -12.05 19.32 -11.70
N ILE A 143 -13.08 18.85 -12.37
CA ILE A 143 -14.35 18.53 -11.72
C ILE A 143 -14.15 17.22 -10.96
N LEU A 144 -14.40 17.22 -9.67
CA LEU A 144 -14.39 16.00 -8.86
C LEU A 144 -15.55 15.09 -9.24
N ASP A 145 -15.38 13.80 -9.05
CA ASP A 145 -16.45 12.84 -9.15
C ASP A 145 -17.60 13.23 -8.20
N ARG A 146 -18.84 13.07 -8.66
CA ARG A 146 -20.02 13.33 -7.85
C ARG A 146 -20.40 12.14 -6.98
N GLU A 147 -19.41 11.48 -6.43
CA GLU A 147 -19.55 10.30 -5.58
C GLU A 147 -19.39 10.71 -4.11
N PHE A 148 -20.30 10.23 -3.30
CA PHE A 148 -20.33 10.49 -1.87
C PHE A 148 -20.28 9.17 -1.14
N TYR A 149 -19.39 9.03 -0.17
CA TYR A 149 -19.40 7.87 0.71
C TYR A 149 -20.59 7.94 1.65
N ILE A 150 -21.45 6.95 1.57
CA ILE A 150 -22.59 6.75 2.47
C ILE A 150 -22.27 5.50 3.31
N PRO A 151 -21.97 5.65 4.61
CA PRO A 151 -21.65 4.49 5.45
C PRO A 151 -22.89 3.59 5.58
N ASP A 152 -22.66 2.28 5.54
CA ASP A 152 -23.68 1.31 5.90
C ASP A 152 -24.11 1.54 7.36
N PRO A 153 -25.41 1.61 7.65
CA PRO A 153 -25.90 1.77 9.02
C PRO A 153 -25.34 0.73 10.01
N SER A 154 -25.08 -0.49 9.55
CA SER A 154 -24.46 -1.55 10.37
C SER A 154 -22.98 -1.30 10.69
N ALA A 155 -22.30 -0.47 9.91
CA ALA A 155 -20.90 -0.11 10.10
C ALA A 155 -20.72 1.14 10.97
N LEU A 156 -21.80 1.82 11.34
CA LEU A 156 -21.75 2.98 12.23
C LEU A 156 -21.51 2.52 13.67
N ALA A 157 -20.34 2.86 14.19
CA ALA A 157 -20.02 2.61 15.60
C ALA A 157 -20.65 3.67 16.50
N ALA A 158 -21.17 3.24 17.64
CA ALA A 158 -21.55 4.18 18.70
C ALA A 158 -20.28 4.79 19.32
N GLN A 159 -20.37 6.07 19.69
CA GLN A 159 -19.26 6.72 20.40
C GLN A 159 -18.95 5.97 21.71
N SER A 160 -17.68 5.82 22.00
CA SER A 160 -17.23 5.21 23.25
C SER A 160 -17.74 6.01 24.46
N THR A 161 -18.35 5.31 25.42
CA THR A 161 -18.79 5.92 26.68
C THR A 161 -17.67 6.07 27.72
N VAL A 162 -16.51 5.45 27.45
CA VAL A 162 -15.37 5.44 28.40
C VAL A 162 -14.43 6.62 28.13
N ASN A 163 -14.06 6.87 26.89
CA ASN A 163 -13.10 7.92 26.54
C ASN A 163 -13.68 9.05 25.69
N ASN A 164 -14.95 8.98 25.31
CA ASN A 164 -15.65 9.96 24.45
C ASN A 164 -14.94 10.26 23.10
N GLN A 165 -14.03 9.40 22.67
CA GLN A 165 -13.40 9.44 21.36
C GLN A 165 -14.02 8.32 20.55
N GLY A 166 -14.75 8.69 19.50
CA GLY A 166 -15.47 7.77 18.63
C GLY A 166 -14.59 6.99 17.69
#